data_34a63dfc985a9b7f015fdee41d722a3f
#
_entry.id   34a63dfc985a9b7f015fdee41d722a3f
#
_cell.length_a   1.000
_cell.length_b   1.000
_cell.length_c   1.000
_cell.angle_alpha   90.00
_cell.angle_beta   90.00
_cell.angle_gamma   90.00
#
_symmetry.space_group_name_H-M   'P 1'
#
loop_
_entity.id
_entity.type
_entity.pdbx_description
1 polymer ?
#
loop_
_entity_poly.entity_id
_entity_poly.type
_entity_poly.pdbx_seq_one_letter_code
_entity_poly.pdbx_strand_id
1 'polypeptide(L)'
;TPITGRQLFRIKEIGEQDDTVSLTCQHITEDIFKRSVRPIKVSNSTCQIALNAMISAVKTPLGKFSFTSNIMDNRTFNTTEDETLYKILMDGKHSIVGAWEGEMIRDNFLIDIPKSRGIDRGVVITTHQNLKQYERNKSSSSIITRLHLKSTFKPEGVEKDTVLKVTVDSP
;
A
#
# COMPACT_ATOMS: atom_id res chain seq x y z
N THR A 1 -13.84 -11.38 -3.42
CA THR A 1 -15.15 -11.70 -2.80
C THR A 1 -15.89 -10.40 -2.58
N PRO A 2 -17.15 -10.24 -3.00
CA PRO A 2 -17.90 -9.04 -2.69
C PRO A 2 -18.10 -8.95 -1.18
N ILE A 3 -18.00 -7.74 -0.63
CA ILE A 3 -18.34 -7.47 0.77
C ILE A 3 -19.82 -7.78 0.92
N THR A 4 -20.14 -8.74 1.76
CA THR A 4 -21.51 -9.17 2.02
C THR A 4 -21.88 -8.84 3.46
N GLY A 5 -22.98 -8.10 3.64
CA GLY A 5 -23.53 -7.82 4.95
C GLY A 5 -23.21 -6.43 5.51
N ARG A 6 -23.57 -6.24 6.78
CA ARG A 6 -23.39 -4.98 7.50
C ARG A 6 -21.93 -4.82 7.92
N GLN A 7 -21.39 -3.62 7.69
CA GLN A 7 -20.04 -3.26 8.09
C GLN A 7 -20.05 -2.53 9.42
N LEU A 8 -19.03 -2.79 10.26
CA LEU A 8 -18.87 -2.16 11.56
C LEU A 8 -18.04 -0.89 11.45
N PHE A 9 -18.58 0.17 11.98
CA PHE A 9 -17.92 1.47 12.08
C PHE A 9 -17.83 1.91 13.52
N ARG A 10 -16.74 2.60 13.86
CA ARG A 10 -16.57 3.26 15.14
C ARG A 10 -16.84 4.75 14.98
N ILE A 11 -17.73 5.28 15.82
CA ILE A 11 -17.97 6.72 15.93
C ILE A 11 -16.70 7.36 16.51
N LYS A 12 -16.14 8.33 15.82
CA LYS A 12 -14.97 9.10 16.24
C LYS A 12 -15.33 10.49 16.76
N GLU A 13 -16.27 11.12 16.10
CA GLU A 13 -16.72 12.47 16.44
C GLU A 13 -18.23 12.56 16.33
N ILE A 14 -18.82 13.32 17.23
CA ILE A 14 -20.24 13.67 17.23
C ILE A 14 -20.30 15.19 17.20
N GLY A 15 -20.86 15.75 16.15
CA GLY A 15 -21.15 17.17 16.04
C GLY A 15 -22.64 17.41 16.22
N GLU A 16 -22.98 18.36 17.05
CA GLU A 16 -24.36 18.77 17.27
C GLU A 16 -24.52 20.21 16.82
N GLN A 17 -25.52 20.48 15.99
CA GLN A 17 -25.85 21.82 15.51
C GLN A 17 -27.37 21.91 15.36
N ASP A 18 -27.99 22.75 16.17
CA ASP A 18 -29.44 22.97 16.21
C ASP A 18 -30.25 21.67 16.11
N ASP A 19 -30.86 21.43 14.95
CA ASP A 19 -31.71 20.26 14.70
C ASP A 19 -30.96 19.08 14.03
N THR A 20 -29.64 19.15 13.90
CA THR A 20 -28.83 18.16 13.20
C THR A 20 -27.74 17.57 14.07
N VAL A 21 -27.59 16.24 14.01
CA VAL A 21 -26.45 15.50 14.59
C VAL A 21 -25.63 14.91 13.47
N SER A 22 -24.37 15.28 13.39
CA SER A 22 -23.41 14.72 12.46
C SER A 22 -22.52 13.69 13.15
N LEU A 23 -22.31 12.54 12.52
CA LEU A 23 -21.45 11.47 13.03
C LEU A 23 -20.29 11.23 12.05
N THR A 24 -19.06 11.39 12.53
CA THR A 24 -17.88 10.96 11.80
C THR A 24 -17.53 9.55 12.23
N CYS A 25 -17.58 8.62 11.28
CA CYS A 25 -17.38 7.20 11.54
C CYS A 25 -16.17 6.67 10.76
N GLN A 26 -15.38 5.79 11.38
CA GLN A 26 -14.29 5.08 10.75
C GLN A 26 -14.57 3.58 10.76
N HIS A 27 -14.19 2.88 9.68
CA HIS A 27 -14.31 1.43 9.62
C HIS A 27 -13.53 0.78 10.75
N ILE A 28 -14.03 -0.32 11.32
CA ILE A 28 -13.44 -0.96 12.50
C ILE A 28 -11.97 -1.36 12.33
N THR A 29 -11.51 -1.61 11.10
CA THR A 29 -10.10 -1.93 10.82
C THR A 29 -9.12 -0.80 11.14
N GLU A 30 -9.59 0.45 11.21
CA GLU A 30 -8.75 1.58 11.60
C GLU A 30 -8.21 1.46 13.03
N ASP A 31 -8.88 0.67 13.89
CA ASP A 31 -8.45 0.45 15.27
C ASP A 31 -7.10 -0.25 15.38
N ILE A 32 -6.67 -0.98 14.36
CA ILE A 32 -5.40 -1.72 14.37
C ILE A 32 -4.29 -1.06 13.55
N PHE A 33 -4.61 -0.15 12.64
CA PHE A 33 -3.63 0.41 11.70
C PHE A 33 -2.50 1.22 12.35
N LYS A 34 -2.74 1.79 13.53
CA LYS A 34 -1.72 2.53 14.29
C LYS A 34 -0.82 1.64 15.15
N ARG A 35 -1.06 0.33 15.19
CA ARG A 35 -0.24 -0.59 15.99
C ARG A 35 1.15 -0.71 15.42
N SER A 36 2.14 -0.76 16.32
CA SER A 36 3.54 -0.92 15.96
C SER A 36 3.86 -2.37 15.65
N VAL A 37 4.62 -2.59 14.60
CA VAL A 37 5.10 -3.87 14.10
C VAL A 37 6.62 -3.85 14.10
N ARG A 38 7.26 -4.88 14.63
CA ARG A 38 8.72 -5.04 14.58
C ARG A 38 9.18 -5.27 13.14
N PRO A 39 10.48 -5.06 12.85
CA PRO A 39 11.03 -5.39 11.54
C PRO A 39 10.71 -6.81 11.11
N ILE A 40 10.30 -6.96 9.87
CA ILE A 40 10.01 -8.25 9.24
C ILE A 40 10.89 -8.47 8.02
N LYS A 41 11.21 -9.73 7.75
CA LYS A 41 11.95 -10.14 6.57
C LYS A 41 11.38 -11.42 6.02
N VAL A 42 10.86 -11.36 4.81
CA VAL A 42 10.41 -12.52 4.05
C VAL A 42 11.07 -12.51 2.67
N SER A 43 11.50 -13.67 2.19
CA SER A 43 12.20 -13.82 0.92
C SER A 43 11.57 -14.94 0.13
N ASN A 44 11.33 -14.70 -1.16
CA ASN A 44 10.75 -15.67 -2.08
C ASN A 44 9.51 -16.37 -1.51
N SER A 45 8.56 -15.57 -1.02
CA SER A 45 7.39 -16.04 -0.27
C SER A 45 6.10 -15.49 -0.84
N THR A 46 5.00 -16.20 -0.60
CA THR A 46 3.66 -15.74 -0.98
C THR A 46 3.18 -14.59 -0.09
N CYS A 47 2.17 -13.86 -0.56
CA CYS A 47 1.56 -12.77 0.21
C CYS A 47 1.06 -13.25 1.58
N GLN A 48 0.44 -14.43 1.65
CA GLN A 48 -0.05 -15.00 2.92
C GLN A 48 1.08 -15.21 3.94
N ILE A 49 2.26 -15.65 3.51
CA ILE A 49 3.42 -15.81 4.40
C ILE A 49 3.89 -14.45 4.93
N ALA A 50 3.91 -13.42 4.09
CA ALA A 50 4.26 -12.06 4.52
C ALA A 50 3.24 -11.49 5.53
N LEU A 51 1.94 -11.73 5.32
CA LEU A 51 0.90 -11.36 6.27
C LEU A 51 1.08 -12.09 7.62
N ASN A 52 1.38 -13.38 7.60
CA ASN A 52 1.62 -14.14 8.82
C ASN A 52 2.87 -13.64 9.57
N ALA A 53 3.94 -13.30 8.84
CA ALA A 53 5.13 -12.69 9.44
C ALA A 53 4.82 -11.33 10.08
N MET A 54 4.04 -10.49 9.40
CA MET A 54 3.55 -9.22 9.94
C MET A 54 2.73 -9.43 11.22
N ILE A 55 1.74 -10.33 11.21
CA ILE A 55 0.91 -10.64 12.38
C ILE A 55 1.76 -11.05 13.57
N SER A 56 2.76 -11.92 13.35
CA SER A 56 3.65 -12.40 14.41
C SER A 56 4.57 -11.30 14.97
N ALA A 57 4.85 -10.26 14.17
CA ALA A 57 5.71 -9.14 14.54
C ALA A 57 4.96 -7.99 15.22
N VAL A 58 3.62 -7.96 15.20
CA VAL A 58 2.83 -6.92 15.86
C VAL A 58 3.07 -6.95 17.37
N LYS A 59 3.38 -5.77 17.95
CA LYS A 59 3.69 -5.66 19.38
C LYS A 59 2.46 -5.81 20.30
N THR A 60 1.28 -5.51 19.79
CA THR A 60 0.01 -5.58 20.54
C THR A 60 -0.92 -6.58 19.85
N PRO A 61 -1.52 -7.52 20.58
CA PRO A 61 -2.41 -8.53 20.00
C PRO A 61 -3.50 -7.95 19.11
N LEU A 62 -3.70 -8.54 17.92
CA LEU A 62 -4.70 -8.07 16.95
C LEU A 62 -6.15 -8.43 17.33
N GLY A 63 -6.34 -9.31 18.32
CA GLY A 63 -7.67 -9.71 18.81
C GLY A 63 -8.42 -10.54 17.76
N LYS A 64 -9.58 -10.04 17.33
CA LYS A 64 -10.46 -10.74 16.37
C LYS A 64 -10.03 -10.55 14.89
N PHE A 65 -9.06 -9.68 14.63
CA PHE A 65 -8.67 -9.39 13.25
C PHE A 65 -7.90 -10.54 12.62
N SER A 66 -8.26 -10.86 11.38
CA SER A 66 -7.63 -11.88 10.56
C SER A 66 -7.23 -11.31 9.20
N PHE A 67 -6.21 -11.91 8.59
CA PHE A 67 -5.65 -11.49 7.32
C PHE A 67 -5.54 -12.69 6.40
N THR A 68 -6.01 -12.52 5.17
CA THR A 68 -5.99 -13.56 4.14
C THR A 68 -5.48 -13.02 2.82
N SER A 69 -4.92 -13.89 1.98
CA SER A 69 -4.54 -13.57 0.61
C SER A 69 -4.56 -14.84 -0.24
N ASN A 70 -4.98 -14.69 -1.49
CA ASN A 70 -4.93 -15.75 -2.50
C ASN A 70 -3.79 -15.58 -3.50
N ILE A 71 -2.88 -14.61 -3.28
CA ILE A 71 -1.77 -14.32 -4.19
C ILE A 71 -0.67 -15.36 -3.97
N MET A 72 -0.40 -16.15 -5.02
CA MET A 72 0.63 -17.21 -5.01
C MET A 72 1.98 -16.75 -5.54
N ASP A 73 2.08 -15.53 -6.07
CA ASP A 73 3.33 -14.96 -6.56
C ASP A 73 4.35 -14.87 -5.43
N ASN A 74 5.56 -15.33 -5.68
CA ASN A 74 6.65 -15.23 -4.72
C ASN A 74 7.36 -13.89 -4.85
N ARG A 75 7.44 -13.16 -3.74
CA ARG A 75 8.11 -11.86 -3.65
C ARG A 75 8.99 -11.81 -2.40
N THR A 76 9.80 -10.77 -2.33
CA THR A 76 10.62 -10.45 -1.17
C THR A 76 10.18 -9.12 -0.59
N PHE A 77 10.02 -9.10 0.73
CA PHE A 77 9.66 -7.88 1.46
C PHE A 77 10.41 -7.83 2.80
N ASN A 78 10.93 -6.66 3.13
CA ASN A 78 11.63 -6.46 4.40
C ASN A 78 11.42 -5.03 4.89
N THR A 79 11.37 -4.89 6.21
CA THR A 79 11.45 -3.62 6.91
C THR A 79 12.64 -3.66 7.86
N THR A 80 13.28 -2.53 8.10
CA THR A 80 14.49 -2.40 8.93
C THR A 80 14.21 -1.78 10.30
N GLU A 81 13.07 -1.11 10.42
CA GLU A 81 12.67 -0.38 11.62
C GLU A 81 11.25 -0.75 12.04
N ASP A 82 10.90 -0.36 13.26
CA ASP A 82 9.52 -0.46 13.74
C ASP A 82 8.63 0.50 12.95
N GLU A 83 7.57 -0.04 12.38
CA GLU A 83 6.63 0.73 11.58
C GLU A 83 5.19 0.50 12.03
N THR A 84 4.26 1.35 11.59
CA THR A 84 2.84 1.12 11.83
C THR A 84 2.33 0.01 10.93
N LEU A 85 1.33 -0.74 11.40
CA LEU A 85 0.68 -1.78 10.62
C LEU A 85 0.13 -1.23 9.29
N TYR A 86 -0.40 -0.01 9.30
CA TYR A 86 -0.84 0.68 8.08
C TYR A 86 0.29 0.82 7.06
N LYS A 87 1.47 1.29 7.50
CA LYS A 87 2.61 1.53 6.61
C LYS A 87 3.11 0.23 6.00
N ILE A 88 3.29 -0.82 6.79
CA ILE A 88 3.72 -2.13 6.29
C ILE A 88 2.68 -2.71 5.33
N LEU A 89 1.39 -2.52 5.59
CA LEU A 89 0.33 -3.14 4.81
C LEU A 89 0.04 -2.39 3.51
N MET A 90 0.01 -1.03 3.53
CA MET A 90 -0.61 -0.21 2.48
C MET A 90 0.20 0.97 1.96
N ASP A 91 1.30 1.37 2.58
CA ASP A 91 1.97 2.62 2.23
C ASP A 91 2.82 2.50 0.95
N GLY A 92 2.15 2.65 -0.18
CA GLY A 92 2.78 2.73 -1.49
C GLY A 92 3.43 1.43 -1.96
N LYS A 93 4.46 1.58 -2.79
CA LYS A 93 5.17 0.43 -3.39
C LYS A 93 5.94 -0.41 -2.37
N HIS A 94 6.39 0.20 -1.27
CA HIS A 94 7.12 -0.49 -0.21
C HIS A 94 6.19 -0.93 0.92
N SER A 95 5.16 -1.66 0.55
CA SER A 95 4.19 -2.28 1.44
C SER A 95 3.85 -3.68 0.96
N ILE A 96 3.18 -4.49 1.79
CA ILE A 96 2.77 -5.83 1.39
C ILE A 96 1.80 -5.75 0.19
N VAL A 97 0.79 -4.89 0.23
CA VAL A 97 -0.14 -4.71 -0.90
C VAL A 97 0.58 -4.26 -2.16
N GLY A 98 1.53 -3.32 -2.05
CA GLY A 98 2.32 -2.83 -3.18
C GLY A 98 3.29 -3.87 -3.74
N ALA A 99 3.98 -4.62 -2.87
CA ALA A 99 4.96 -5.63 -3.28
C ALA A 99 4.33 -6.81 -4.04
N TRP A 100 3.14 -7.25 -3.63
CA TRP A 100 2.39 -8.34 -4.29
C TRP A 100 1.38 -7.84 -5.31
N GLU A 101 1.28 -6.51 -5.53
CA GLU A 101 0.35 -5.89 -6.47
C GLU A 101 -1.09 -6.38 -6.25
N GLY A 102 -1.47 -6.49 -4.99
CA GLY A 102 -2.80 -6.92 -4.57
C GLY A 102 -3.75 -5.74 -4.37
N GLU A 103 -5.00 -6.07 -4.16
CA GLU A 103 -6.03 -5.12 -3.75
C GLU A 103 -6.53 -5.46 -2.36
N MET A 104 -6.83 -4.45 -1.54
CA MET A 104 -7.29 -4.71 -0.16
C MET A 104 -8.80 -4.65 -0.06
N ILE A 105 -9.38 -5.66 0.57
CA ILE A 105 -10.78 -5.72 0.97
C ILE A 105 -10.84 -5.71 2.50
N ARG A 106 -11.67 -4.85 3.05
CA ARG A 106 -11.96 -4.78 4.49
C ARG A 106 -13.39 -5.23 4.72
N ASP A 107 -13.54 -6.33 5.46
CA ASP A 107 -14.86 -6.87 5.83
C ASP A 107 -14.90 -7.12 7.34
N ASN A 108 -15.40 -6.15 8.07
CA ASN A 108 -15.41 -6.14 9.53
C ASN A 108 -14.01 -6.42 10.11
N PHE A 109 -13.78 -7.59 10.69
CA PHE A 109 -12.51 -8.00 11.28
C PHE A 109 -11.61 -8.78 10.31
N LEU A 110 -12.04 -8.99 9.07
CA LEU A 110 -11.25 -9.63 8.04
C LEU A 110 -10.63 -8.57 7.11
N ILE A 111 -9.34 -8.69 6.88
CA ILE A 111 -8.61 -7.97 5.86
C ILE A 111 -8.12 -8.99 4.84
N ASP A 112 -8.67 -8.94 3.64
CA ASP A 112 -8.35 -9.86 2.56
C ASP A 112 -7.58 -9.12 1.46
N ILE A 113 -6.50 -9.74 0.96
CA ILE A 113 -5.66 -9.18 -0.09
C ILE A 113 -5.69 -10.13 -1.29
N PRO A 114 -6.72 -10.05 -2.13
CA PRO A 114 -6.74 -10.77 -3.39
C PRO A 114 -5.87 -10.11 -4.45
N LYS A 115 -5.49 -10.84 -5.50
CA LYS A 115 -4.79 -10.31 -6.66
C LYS A 115 -5.62 -9.25 -7.39
N SER A 116 -6.90 -9.48 -7.50
CA SER A 116 -7.86 -8.56 -8.08
C SER A 116 -9.21 -8.68 -7.39
N ARG A 117 -9.82 -7.55 -7.12
CA ARG A 117 -11.17 -7.44 -6.54
C ARG A 117 -12.25 -7.44 -7.61
N GLY A 118 -11.93 -6.87 -8.77
CA GLY A 118 -12.83 -6.75 -9.90
C GLY A 118 -12.90 -8.03 -10.72
N ILE A 119 -13.99 -8.18 -11.43
CA ILE A 119 -14.18 -9.17 -12.49
C ILE A 119 -14.44 -8.40 -13.77
N ASP A 120 -13.69 -8.72 -14.81
CA ASP A 120 -14.00 -8.18 -16.15
C ASP A 120 -15.33 -8.79 -16.62
N ARG A 121 -16.33 -7.92 -16.73
CA ARG A 121 -17.68 -8.28 -17.23
C ARG A 121 -17.86 -7.89 -18.69
N GLY A 122 -16.81 -7.52 -19.41
CA GLY A 122 -16.88 -7.09 -20.80
C GLY A 122 -17.59 -5.74 -20.97
N VAL A 123 -17.64 -4.90 -19.93
CA VAL A 123 -18.24 -3.56 -20.04
C VAL A 123 -17.26 -2.64 -20.76
N VAL A 124 -17.67 -2.18 -21.94
CA VAL A 124 -16.90 -1.21 -22.73
C VAL A 124 -17.41 0.20 -22.44
N ILE A 125 -16.52 1.11 -22.06
CA ILE A 125 -16.83 2.52 -21.89
C ILE A 125 -16.51 3.25 -23.20
N THR A 126 -17.54 3.81 -23.81
CA THR A 126 -17.45 4.48 -25.12
C THR A 126 -17.94 5.91 -25.02
N THR A 127 -17.19 6.83 -25.63
CA THR A 127 -17.60 8.23 -25.78
C THR A 127 -18.94 8.31 -26.53
N HIS A 128 -19.82 9.19 -26.09
CA HIS A 128 -21.18 9.40 -26.61
C HIS A 128 -22.23 8.28 -26.34
N GLN A 129 -21.83 7.19 -25.66
CA GLN A 129 -22.77 6.15 -25.26
C GLN A 129 -22.99 6.13 -23.74
N ASN A 130 -21.98 5.73 -23.00
CA ASN A 130 -22.05 5.56 -21.55
C ASN A 130 -21.05 6.41 -20.76
N LEU A 131 -20.12 7.13 -21.45
CA LEU A 131 -19.21 8.08 -20.84
C LEU A 131 -19.86 9.48 -20.81
N LYS A 132 -20.22 9.97 -19.64
CA LYS A 132 -20.81 11.31 -19.46
C LYS A 132 -19.76 12.42 -19.46
N GLN A 133 -18.61 12.17 -18.83
CA GLN A 133 -17.54 13.14 -18.71
C GLN A 133 -16.19 12.43 -18.62
N TYR A 134 -15.18 12.99 -19.27
CA TYR A 134 -13.80 12.57 -19.18
C TYR A 134 -12.91 13.78 -18.91
N GLU A 135 -12.12 13.71 -17.87
CA GLU A 135 -11.11 14.72 -17.56
C GLU A 135 -9.74 14.06 -17.57
N ARG A 136 -8.79 14.65 -18.24
CA ARG A 136 -7.41 14.20 -18.30
C ARG A 136 -6.46 15.33 -17.97
N ASN A 137 -5.82 15.24 -16.81
CA ASN A 137 -4.77 16.17 -16.41
C ASN A 137 -3.40 15.60 -16.83
N LYS A 138 -2.66 16.37 -17.63
CA LYS A 138 -1.27 16.08 -17.98
C LYS A 138 -0.39 17.11 -17.31
N SER A 139 0.60 16.65 -16.54
CA SER A 139 1.63 17.52 -15.96
C SER A 139 3.00 17.08 -16.46
N SER A 140 3.78 18.04 -16.92
CA SER A 140 5.19 17.84 -17.28
C SER A 140 6.16 18.34 -16.22
N SER A 141 5.65 18.81 -15.08
CA SER A 141 6.47 19.42 -14.02
C SER A 141 7.50 18.48 -13.39
N SER A 142 7.31 17.18 -13.50
CA SER A 142 8.24 16.14 -12.99
C SER A 142 9.07 15.44 -14.09
N ILE A 143 8.98 15.92 -15.34
CA ILE A 143 9.78 15.35 -16.43
C ILE A 143 11.20 15.84 -16.29
N ILE A 144 12.14 14.91 -16.11
CA ILE A 144 13.58 15.19 -16.10
C ILE A 144 14.09 14.90 -17.50
N THR A 145 14.53 15.98 -18.19
CA THR A 145 15.09 15.88 -19.54
C THR A 145 16.61 15.66 -19.53
N ARG A 146 17.26 15.99 -18.42
CA ARG A 146 18.70 15.79 -18.25
C ARG A 146 19.00 15.36 -16.81
N LEU A 147 19.73 14.27 -16.66
CA LEU A 147 20.13 13.73 -15.35
C LEU A 147 21.65 13.78 -15.22
N HIS A 148 22.14 14.46 -14.20
CA HIS A 148 23.56 14.50 -13.86
C HIS A 148 23.83 13.51 -12.73
N LEU A 149 24.40 12.37 -13.08
CA LEU A 149 24.79 11.34 -12.12
C LEU A 149 26.19 11.63 -11.59
N LYS A 150 26.36 11.48 -10.28
CA LYS A 150 27.65 11.59 -9.62
C LYS A 150 27.84 10.36 -8.72
N SER A 151 28.92 9.64 -8.92
CA SER A 151 29.37 8.56 -8.04
C SER A 151 30.75 8.86 -7.50
N THR A 152 30.96 8.63 -6.23
CA THR A 152 32.26 8.72 -5.57
C THR A 152 32.64 7.33 -5.12
N PHE A 153 33.78 6.85 -5.55
CA PHE A 153 34.30 5.53 -5.14
C PHE A 153 35.80 5.62 -4.88
N LYS A 154 36.29 4.73 -4.05
CA LYS A 154 37.71 4.62 -3.72
C LYS A 154 38.26 3.38 -4.43
N PRO A 155 39.09 3.57 -5.49
CA PRO A 155 39.74 2.44 -6.12
C PRO A 155 40.72 1.74 -5.19
N GLU A 156 40.89 0.44 -5.36
CA GLU A 156 41.87 -0.33 -4.58
C GLU A 156 43.28 0.19 -4.82
N GLY A 157 44.03 0.47 -3.75
CA GLY A 157 45.42 0.98 -3.83
C GLY A 157 45.53 2.50 -4.02
N VAL A 158 44.46 3.26 -4.01
CA VAL A 158 44.47 4.74 -4.14
C VAL A 158 43.97 5.40 -2.87
N GLU A 159 44.73 6.39 -2.35
CA GLU A 159 44.32 7.11 -1.13
C GLU A 159 43.17 8.10 -1.33
N LYS A 160 42.98 8.60 -2.55
CA LYS A 160 41.97 9.63 -2.87
C LYS A 160 40.74 9.03 -3.52
N ASP A 161 39.58 9.56 -3.12
CA ASP A 161 38.31 9.25 -3.76
C ASP A 161 38.26 9.75 -5.22
N THR A 162 37.80 8.88 -6.10
CA THR A 162 37.56 9.22 -7.49
C THR A 162 36.09 9.56 -7.71
N VAL A 163 35.83 10.68 -8.38
CA VAL A 163 34.48 11.14 -8.69
C VAL A 163 34.17 10.89 -10.16
N LEU A 164 33.22 10.00 -10.42
CA LEU A 164 32.67 9.78 -11.74
C LEU A 164 31.42 10.67 -11.92
N LYS A 165 31.39 11.42 -13.02
CA LYS A 165 30.21 12.24 -13.41
C LYS A 165 29.74 11.78 -14.77
N VAL A 166 28.48 11.47 -14.91
CA VAL A 166 27.84 11.08 -16.17
C VAL A 166 26.60 11.93 -16.37
N THR A 167 26.41 12.46 -17.56
CA THR A 167 25.18 13.15 -17.95
C THR A 167 24.42 12.28 -18.92
N VAL A 168 23.13 12.07 -18.64
CA VAL A 168 22.22 11.32 -19.48
C VAL A 168 21.08 12.25 -19.90
N ASP A 169 20.89 12.39 -21.18
CA ASP A 169 19.76 13.14 -21.76
C ASP A 169 18.63 12.17 -22.11
N SER A 170 17.40 12.62 -21.94
CA SER A 170 16.23 11.91 -22.44
C SER A 170 16.22 11.97 -23.97
N PRO A 171 15.90 10.89 -24.66
CA PRO A 171 15.74 10.85 -26.11
C PRO A 171 14.62 11.77 -26.60
#